data_822af9c45306d88b70ab44e9c66211c1
#
_entry.id   822af9c45306d88b70ab44e9c66211c1
#
_cell.length_a   1.000
_cell.length_b   1.000
_cell.length_c   1.000
_cell.angle_alpha   90.00
_cell.angle_beta   90.00
_cell.angle_gamma   90.00
#
_symmetry.space_group_name_H-M   'P 1'
#
loop_
_entity.id
_entity.type
_entity.pdbx_description
1 polymer ?
#
loop_
_entity_poly.entity_id
_entity_poly.type
_entity_poly.pdbx_seq_one_letter_code
_entity_poly.pdbx_strand_id
1 'polypeptide(L)'
;MGEESAIVVEDRKELTYLLSQAAELEHGVMCEYLYAAFSLKSTAGPGLRADQLEAVERWRRVIFAIAAEEMLHWAMVQNLLTAVGSAPYVSRPHMPHQARGYPPGVQVRLLPFGEAALQHFVYLERPEGMEGADAEGFPPAGPPPSPMSPEEIIPRGQDFATVGHLYRSVERGLGHLADKLGADRLFIGPAFQQADETTFGWPDLLPITDLAGASRAIERIVEQGEGARGDWATAHYGRFLAVLEDYRAMREADPGFEPAHPVAAAAVRGVEGIEPDVYISDPATGGCSELFNAVYELLLQMIARYFAFGHETPGQRQVLAHAAVGLMFQALKPLGLLLAALPVGPDHPGVTAGANFQLPYRASFLLPHRRSAWLRFAERLDELAAYAAGLHPPAGADVVAAVSSALGQTASRLMAYVETV
;
A
#
# COMPACT_ATOMS: atom_id res chain seq x y z
N MET A 1 21.86 -2.69 -22.38
CA MET A 1 21.75 -2.35 -20.95
C MET A 1 22.25 -0.92 -20.84
N GLY A 2 21.32 0.04 -20.74
CA GLY A 2 21.66 1.42 -20.42
C GLY A 2 22.10 1.50 -18.96
N GLU A 3 23.19 2.20 -18.66
CA GLU A 3 23.52 2.56 -17.28
C GLU A 3 22.43 3.50 -16.77
N GLU A 4 21.76 3.10 -15.70
CA GLU A 4 20.81 3.97 -15.00
C GLU A 4 21.57 5.15 -14.37
N SER A 5 20.97 6.34 -14.41
CA SER A 5 21.57 7.54 -13.82
C SER A 5 21.81 7.33 -12.33
N ALA A 6 23.02 7.62 -11.84
CA ALA A 6 23.33 7.47 -10.43
C ALA A 6 22.47 8.44 -9.58
N ILE A 7 21.74 7.90 -8.63
CA ILE A 7 21.10 8.69 -7.57
C ILE A 7 22.17 9.05 -6.54
N VAL A 8 22.29 10.32 -6.22
CA VAL A 8 23.30 10.85 -5.32
C VAL A 8 22.65 11.23 -4.00
N VAL A 9 23.22 10.79 -2.88
CA VAL A 9 22.75 11.11 -1.53
C VAL A 9 23.90 11.76 -0.76
N GLU A 10 23.87 13.07 -0.66
CA GLU A 10 24.94 13.87 -0.06
C GLU A 10 24.67 14.24 1.40
N ASP A 11 23.43 14.22 1.83
CA ASP A 11 23.06 14.56 3.19
C ASP A 11 21.84 13.76 3.72
N ARG A 12 21.60 13.87 5.03
CA ARG A 12 20.48 13.17 5.70
C ARG A 12 19.12 13.57 5.16
N LYS A 13 18.96 14.80 4.68
CA LYS A 13 17.67 15.27 4.18
C LYS A 13 17.33 14.63 2.84
N GLU A 14 18.30 14.44 1.96
CA GLU A 14 18.13 13.69 0.71
C GLU A 14 17.81 12.23 0.99
N LEU A 15 18.53 11.60 1.93
CA LEU A 15 18.22 10.25 2.37
C LEU A 15 16.77 10.12 2.89
N THR A 16 16.36 11.02 3.78
CA THR A 16 15.00 11.06 4.32
C THR A 16 13.96 11.25 3.21
N TYR A 17 14.25 12.09 2.23
CA TYR A 17 13.38 12.33 1.10
C TYR A 17 13.21 11.05 0.26
N LEU A 18 14.29 10.35 -0.09
CA LEU A 18 14.23 9.10 -0.84
C LEU A 18 13.51 7.99 -0.06
N LEU A 19 13.76 7.87 1.24
CA LEU A 19 13.03 6.93 2.10
C LEU A 19 11.53 7.26 2.17
N SER A 20 11.16 8.54 2.17
CA SER A 20 9.75 8.94 2.11
C SER A 20 9.11 8.58 0.78
N GLN A 21 9.85 8.71 -0.34
CA GLN A 21 9.40 8.24 -1.65
C GLN A 21 9.25 6.72 -1.70
N ALA A 22 10.20 5.98 -1.11
CA ALA A 22 10.09 4.53 -0.98
C ALA A 22 8.84 4.13 -0.19
N ALA A 23 8.57 4.78 0.96
CA ALA A 23 7.35 4.55 1.73
C ALA A 23 6.06 4.84 0.94
N GLU A 24 6.06 5.91 0.13
CA GLU A 24 4.94 6.26 -0.74
C GLU A 24 4.72 5.21 -1.83
N LEU A 25 5.82 4.70 -2.40
CA LEU A 25 5.82 3.65 -3.40
C LEU A 25 5.18 2.36 -2.87
N GLU A 26 5.74 1.79 -1.80
CA GLU A 26 5.23 0.55 -1.19
C GLU A 26 3.76 0.65 -0.83
N HIS A 27 3.36 1.79 -0.27
CA HIS A 27 1.97 2.06 0.06
C HIS A 27 1.08 2.15 -1.18
N GLY A 28 1.57 2.75 -2.27
CA GLY A 28 0.86 2.88 -3.54
C GLY A 28 0.62 1.53 -4.21
N VAL A 29 1.69 0.76 -4.44
CA VAL A 29 1.61 -0.55 -5.11
C VAL A 29 0.78 -1.56 -4.30
N MET A 30 0.90 -1.55 -2.98
CA MET A 30 0.01 -2.34 -2.11
C MET A 30 -1.47 -2.05 -2.38
N CYS A 31 -1.87 -0.76 -2.50
CA CYS A 31 -3.25 -0.39 -2.80
C CYS A 31 -3.69 -0.86 -4.19
N GLU A 32 -2.81 -0.79 -5.20
CA GLU A 32 -3.08 -1.29 -6.56
C GLU A 32 -3.31 -2.80 -6.55
N TYR A 33 -2.43 -3.55 -5.89
CA TYR A 33 -2.55 -5.01 -5.80
C TYR A 33 -3.81 -5.44 -5.03
N LEU A 34 -4.10 -4.78 -3.92
CA LEU A 34 -5.34 -5.04 -3.17
C LEU A 34 -6.59 -4.72 -4.00
N TYR A 35 -6.59 -3.63 -4.76
CA TYR A 35 -7.70 -3.25 -5.63
C TYR A 35 -7.98 -4.32 -6.69
N ALA A 36 -6.93 -4.79 -7.37
CA ALA A 36 -7.05 -5.87 -8.34
C ALA A 36 -7.54 -7.17 -7.68
N ALA A 37 -6.97 -7.56 -6.53
CA ALA A 37 -7.38 -8.76 -5.81
C ALA A 37 -8.84 -8.72 -5.33
N PHE A 38 -9.32 -7.55 -4.88
CA PHE A 38 -10.73 -7.37 -4.47
C PHE A 38 -11.69 -7.47 -5.64
N SER A 39 -11.27 -7.07 -6.85
CA SER A 39 -12.12 -7.13 -8.03
C SER A 39 -12.41 -8.55 -8.53
N LEU A 40 -11.61 -9.55 -8.16
CA LEU A 40 -11.80 -10.94 -8.56
C LEU A 40 -13.12 -11.51 -8.02
N LYS A 41 -13.87 -12.22 -8.87
CA LYS A 41 -15.13 -12.90 -8.49
C LYS A 41 -14.85 -14.08 -7.55
N SER A 42 -15.65 -14.24 -6.51
CA SER A 42 -15.54 -15.32 -5.52
C SER A 42 -16.52 -16.48 -5.77
N THR A 43 -17.43 -16.33 -6.73
CA THR A 43 -18.45 -17.33 -7.08
C THR A 43 -18.56 -17.45 -8.59
N ALA A 44 -18.88 -18.66 -9.06
CA ALA A 44 -19.21 -18.88 -10.47
C ALA A 44 -20.47 -18.10 -10.86
N GLY A 45 -20.50 -17.65 -12.13
CA GLY A 45 -21.58 -16.84 -12.66
C GLY A 45 -21.29 -16.38 -14.09
N PRO A 46 -21.92 -15.33 -14.57
CA PRO A 46 -21.66 -14.81 -15.90
C PRO A 46 -20.16 -14.55 -16.14
N GLY A 47 -19.62 -15.12 -17.20
CA GLY A 47 -18.20 -15.03 -17.57
C GLY A 47 -17.22 -15.85 -16.72
N LEU A 48 -17.70 -16.61 -15.70
CA LEU A 48 -16.84 -17.44 -14.84
C LEU A 48 -17.52 -18.78 -14.54
N ARG A 49 -17.00 -19.87 -15.09
CA ARG A 49 -17.48 -21.23 -14.80
C ARG A 49 -16.92 -21.76 -13.48
N ALA A 50 -17.61 -22.77 -12.93
CA ALA A 50 -17.20 -23.38 -11.65
C ALA A 50 -15.81 -24.06 -11.73
N ASP A 51 -15.45 -24.63 -12.87
CA ASP A 51 -14.14 -25.25 -13.11
C ASP A 51 -12.99 -24.24 -13.22
N GLN A 52 -13.30 -22.99 -13.53
CA GLN A 52 -12.32 -21.88 -13.61
C GLN A 52 -12.08 -21.19 -12.26
N LEU A 53 -12.99 -21.36 -11.29
CA LEU A 53 -12.96 -20.66 -10.02
C LEU A 53 -11.68 -20.96 -9.21
N GLU A 54 -11.15 -22.19 -9.30
CA GLU A 54 -9.92 -22.57 -8.59
C GLU A 54 -8.72 -21.75 -9.06
N ALA A 55 -8.63 -21.44 -10.36
CA ALA A 55 -7.57 -20.57 -10.88
C ALA A 55 -7.69 -19.15 -10.33
N VAL A 56 -8.91 -18.60 -10.31
CA VAL A 56 -9.18 -17.25 -9.76
C VAL A 56 -8.82 -17.15 -8.28
N GLU A 57 -9.17 -18.19 -7.50
CA GLU A 57 -8.80 -18.26 -6.08
C GLU A 57 -7.28 -18.38 -5.87
N ARG A 58 -6.59 -19.11 -6.75
CA ARG A 58 -5.13 -19.22 -6.73
C ARG A 58 -4.48 -17.85 -7.01
N TRP A 59 -4.93 -17.13 -8.03
CA TRP A 59 -4.43 -15.79 -8.36
C TRP A 59 -4.69 -14.79 -7.23
N ARG A 60 -5.89 -14.81 -6.66
CA ARG A 60 -6.23 -13.96 -5.51
C ARG A 60 -5.29 -14.19 -4.34
N ARG A 61 -4.99 -15.46 -4.02
CA ARG A 61 -4.03 -15.79 -2.95
C ARG A 61 -2.63 -15.27 -3.24
N VAL A 62 -2.16 -15.41 -4.49
CA VAL A 62 -0.85 -14.90 -4.91
C VAL A 62 -0.79 -13.37 -4.73
N ILE A 63 -1.78 -12.65 -5.24
CA ILE A 63 -1.80 -11.18 -5.17
C ILE A 63 -1.92 -10.69 -3.72
N PHE A 64 -2.75 -11.31 -2.88
CA PHE A 64 -2.82 -10.97 -1.46
C PHE A 64 -1.52 -11.28 -0.71
N ALA A 65 -0.80 -12.34 -1.08
CA ALA A 65 0.50 -12.65 -0.48
C ALA A 65 1.52 -11.57 -0.85
N ILE A 66 1.59 -11.16 -2.11
CA ILE A 66 2.45 -10.05 -2.55
C ILE A 66 2.07 -8.75 -1.81
N ALA A 67 0.80 -8.38 -1.76
CA ALA A 67 0.36 -7.20 -1.03
C ALA A 67 0.72 -7.23 0.47
N ALA A 68 0.77 -8.41 1.10
CA ALA A 68 1.23 -8.55 2.48
C ALA A 68 2.76 -8.38 2.60
N GLU A 69 3.52 -8.81 1.60
CA GLU A 69 4.95 -8.58 1.51
C GLU A 69 5.26 -7.08 1.30
N GLU A 70 4.43 -6.33 0.53
CA GLU A 70 4.54 -4.87 0.43
C GLU A 70 4.24 -4.15 1.76
N MET A 71 3.33 -4.68 2.58
CA MET A 71 3.14 -4.15 3.94
C MET A 71 4.40 -4.34 4.80
N LEU A 72 5.10 -5.47 4.64
CA LEU A 72 6.39 -5.72 5.30
C LEU A 72 7.47 -4.74 4.79
N HIS A 73 7.59 -4.56 3.47
CA HIS A 73 8.52 -3.59 2.88
C HIS A 73 8.26 -2.18 3.40
N TRP A 74 7.00 -1.77 3.40
CA TRP A 74 6.60 -0.48 3.95
C TRP A 74 6.98 -0.34 5.43
N ALA A 75 6.78 -1.38 6.27
CA ALA A 75 7.19 -1.37 7.66
C ALA A 75 8.72 -1.29 7.83
N MET A 76 9.50 -1.97 6.98
CA MET A 76 10.96 -1.86 6.94
C MET A 76 11.41 -0.45 6.59
N VAL A 77 10.75 0.22 5.65
CA VAL A 77 11.03 1.62 5.29
C VAL A 77 10.70 2.56 6.46
N GLN A 78 9.61 2.33 7.21
CA GLN A 78 9.32 3.08 8.43
C GLN A 78 10.41 2.87 9.49
N ASN A 79 10.95 1.65 9.63
CA ASN A 79 12.09 1.38 10.50
C ASN A 79 13.35 2.12 10.04
N LEU A 80 13.65 2.16 8.71
CA LEU A 80 14.76 2.93 8.16
C LEU A 80 14.61 4.44 8.45
N LEU A 81 13.41 5.02 8.22
CA LEU A 81 13.11 6.41 8.56
C LEU A 81 13.35 6.68 10.04
N THR A 82 12.83 5.82 10.91
CA THR A 82 13.03 5.93 12.35
C THR A 82 14.51 5.82 12.71
N ALA A 83 15.24 4.86 12.15
CA ALA A 83 16.66 4.62 12.42
C ALA A 83 17.53 5.86 12.14
N VAL A 84 17.24 6.57 11.05
CA VAL A 84 17.98 7.80 10.70
C VAL A 84 17.44 9.06 11.40
N GLY A 85 16.50 8.90 12.34
CA GLY A 85 15.94 10.01 13.15
C GLY A 85 14.87 10.83 12.46
N SER A 86 14.21 10.26 11.43
CA SER A 86 13.08 10.90 10.75
C SER A 86 11.74 10.50 11.35
N ALA A 87 10.70 11.26 11.02
CA ALA A 87 9.32 10.90 11.31
C ALA A 87 8.84 9.79 10.34
N PRO A 88 7.85 8.96 10.74
CA PRO A 88 7.22 8.02 9.83
C PRO A 88 6.53 8.75 8.69
N TYR A 89 6.49 8.11 7.53
CA TYR A 89 5.83 8.64 6.35
C TYR A 89 4.70 7.70 5.92
N VAL A 90 3.46 8.08 6.23
CA VAL A 90 2.25 7.29 5.95
C VAL A 90 1.40 7.88 4.83
N SER A 91 1.75 9.08 4.37
CA SER A 91 1.04 9.76 3.29
C SER A 91 1.33 9.12 1.94
N ARG A 92 0.38 9.20 1.05
CA ARG A 92 0.53 8.98 -0.38
C ARG A 92 -0.35 9.95 -1.16
N PRO A 93 -0.03 10.25 -2.42
CA PRO A 93 -0.93 11.00 -3.30
C PRO A 93 -2.25 10.28 -3.53
N HIS A 94 -3.27 11.02 -3.93
CA HIS A 94 -4.50 10.43 -4.45
C HIS A 94 -4.24 9.77 -5.80
N MET A 95 -4.89 8.65 -6.05
CA MET A 95 -4.81 7.93 -7.32
C MET A 95 -5.98 8.32 -8.25
N PRO A 96 -5.79 8.45 -9.55
CA PRO A 96 -4.53 8.26 -10.28
C PRO A 96 -3.56 9.43 -10.07
N HIS A 97 -2.28 9.16 -9.97
CA HIS A 97 -1.27 10.20 -9.94
C HIS A 97 -0.02 9.78 -10.70
N GLN A 98 0.71 10.78 -11.16
CA GLN A 98 2.05 10.57 -11.68
C GLN A 98 3.01 10.70 -10.51
N ALA A 99 3.59 9.59 -10.09
CA ALA A 99 4.53 9.58 -8.98
C ALA A 99 5.78 10.39 -9.34
N ARG A 100 6.19 11.27 -8.43
CA ARG A 100 7.51 11.91 -8.52
C ARG A 100 8.53 10.85 -8.11
N GLY A 101 9.51 10.61 -8.96
CA GLY A 101 10.53 9.60 -8.70
C GLY A 101 10.29 8.25 -9.38
N TYR A 102 9.10 7.99 -9.93
CA TYR A 102 8.90 6.96 -10.94
C TYR A 102 9.47 7.42 -12.29
N PRO A 103 9.81 6.47 -13.17
CA PRO A 103 10.16 6.85 -14.54
C PRO A 103 9.13 7.83 -15.07
N PRO A 104 9.55 8.93 -15.69
CA PRO A 104 8.63 9.92 -16.23
C PRO A 104 7.59 9.22 -17.11
N GLY A 105 6.32 9.40 -16.77
CA GLY A 105 5.22 8.78 -17.50
C GLY A 105 4.55 7.59 -16.82
N VAL A 106 5.12 6.98 -15.77
CA VAL A 106 4.43 5.95 -14.99
C VAL A 106 3.36 6.60 -14.12
N GLN A 107 2.13 6.15 -14.28
CA GLN A 107 0.99 6.54 -13.43
C GLN A 107 0.67 5.43 -12.44
N VAL A 108 0.49 5.79 -11.19
CA VAL A 108 -0.09 4.89 -10.19
C VAL A 108 -1.61 4.98 -10.31
N ARG A 109 -2.27 3.86 -10.64
CA ARG A 109 -3.71 3.78 -10.92
C ARG A 109 -4.32 2.53 -10.31
N LEU A 110 -5.50 2.67 -9.76
CA LEU A 110 -6.32 1.52 -9.36
C LEU A 110 -6.92 0.86 -10.60
N LEU A 111 -6.44 -0.33 -10.94
CA LEU A 111 -6.93 -1.13 -12.05
C LEU A 111 -7.60 -2.41 -11.54
N PRO A 112 -8.81 -2.78 -12.04
CA PRO A 112 -9.37 -4.09 -11.75
C PRO A 112 -8.49 -5.19 -12.33
N PHE A 113 -8.54 -6.39 -11.73
CA PHE A 113 -7.79 -7.52 -12.23
C PHE A 113 -8.08 -7.76 -13.73
N GLY A 114 -7.03 -7.91 -14.49
CA GLY A 114 -7.07 -8.15 -15.93
C GLY A 114 -5.70 -7.97 -16.55
N GLU A 115 -5.62 -8.03 -17.87
CA GLU A 115 -4.36 -7.97 -18.59
C GLU A 115 -3.59 -6.68 -18.32
N ALA A 116 -4.28 -5.55 -18.36
CA ALA A 116 -3.66 -4.24 -18.13
C ALA A 116 -3.07 -4.11 -16.71
N ALA A 117 -3.80 -4.56 -15.68
CA ALA A 117 -3.30 -4.55 -14.31
C ALA A 117 -2.07 -5.45 -14.15
N LEU A 118 -2.13 -6.67 -14.69
CA LEU A 118 -1.03 -7.62 -14.57
C LEU A 118 0.22 -7.17 -15.35
N GLN A 119 0.05 -6.61 -16.54
CA GLN A 119 1.18 -6.02 -17.30
C GLN A 119 1.81 -4.85 -16.55
N HIS A 120 0.98 -4.00 -15.95
CA HIS A 120 1.45 -2.88 -15.13
C HIS A 120 2.23 -3.39 -13.91
N PHE A 121 1.73 -4.40 -13.19
CA PHE A 121 2.42 -4.99 -12.02
C PHE A 121 3.76 -5.64 -12.43
N VAL A 122 3.79 -6.40 -13.53
CA VAL A 122 5.04 -6.95 -14.09
C VAL A 122 6.01 -5.84 -14.45
N TYR A 123 5.53 -4.72 -14.99
CA TYR A 123 6.38 -3.59 -15.32
C TYR A 123 6.96 -2.90 -14.08
N LEU A 124 6.15 -2.69 -13.03
CA LEU A 124 6.60 -2.08 -11.77
C LEU A 124 7.66 -2.93 -11.06
N GLU A 125 7.45 -4.25 -11.02
CA GLU A 125 8.30 -5.21 -10.31
C GLU A 125 9.49 -5.73 -11.13
N ARG A 126 9.70 -5.20 -12.34
CA ARG A 126 10.78 -5.69 -13.20
C ARG A 126 12.15 -5.46 -12.58
N PRO A 127 13.06 -6.44 -12.71
CA PRO A 127 14.43 -6.34 -12.21
C PRO A 127 15.22 -5.16 -12.77
N GLU A 128 16.15 -4.64 -11.97
CA GLU A 128 17.06 -3.56 -12.35
C GLU A 128 17.80 -3.88 -13.67
N GLY A 129 17.81 -2.92 -14.60
CA GLY A 129 18.41 -3.06 -15.91
C GLY A 129 17.61 -3.89 -16.91
N MET A 130 16.40 -4.35 -16.55
CA MET A 130 15.48 -5.01 -17.47
C MET A 130 14.65 -3.95 -18.20
N GLU A 131 14.72 -3.94 -19.53
CA GLU A 131 13.83 -3.13 -20.35
C GLU A 131 12.43 -3.76 -20.39
N GLY A 132 11.41 -2.93 -20.35
CA GLY A 132 10.01 -3.34 -20.39
C GLY A 132 9.11 -2.21 -20.85
N ALA A 133 7.92 -2.55 -21.32
CA ALA A 133 6.85 -1.59 -21.62
C ALA A 133 5.72 -1.76 -20.61
N ASP A 134 5.18 -0.65 -20.14
CA ASP A 134 3.98 -0.64 -19.32
C ASP A 134 2.74 -1.03 -20.14
N ALA A 135 1.62 -1.22 -19.46
CA ALA A 135 0.34 -1.56 -20.10
C ALA A 135 -0.10 -0.45 -21.08
N GLU A 136 -0.93 -0.81 -22.06
CA GLU A 136 -1.52 0.13 -22.99
C GLU A 136 -2.33 1.22 -22.24
N GLY A 137 -2.12 2.48 -22.63
CA GLY A 137 -2.76 3.64 -22.00
C GLY A 137 -1.93 4.29 -20.88
N PHE A 138 -0.74 3.76 -20.60
CA PHE A 138 0.26 4.44 -19.78
C PHE A 138 1.20 5.23 -20.69
N PRO A 139 1.46 6.51 -20.41
CA PRO A 139 2.37 7.29 -21.23
C PRO A 139 3.81 6.74 -21.13
N PRO A 140 4.59 6.76 -22.22
CA PRO A 140 5.96 6.33 -22.17
C PRO A 140 6.79 7.23 -21.25
N ALA A 141 7.84 6.66 -20.67
CA ALA A 141 8.78 7.41 -19.86
C ALA A 141 9.32 8.64 -20.62
N GLY A 142 9.30 9.80 -19.96
CA GLY A 142 9.93 11.01 -20.49
C GLY A 142 11.45 10.95 -20.36
N PRO A 143 12.18 11.96 -20.84
CA PRO A 143 13.61 12.05 -20.61
C PRO A 143 13.90 12.21 -19.11
N PRO A 144 14.99 11.58 -18.61
CA PRO A 144 15.37 11.72 -17.21
C PRO A 144 15.64 13.20 -16.86
N PRO A 145 15.32 13.66 -15.65
CA PRO A 145 15.63 15.00 -15.21
C PRO A 145 17.16 15.21 -15.18
N SER A 146 17.55 16.47 -15.28
CA SER A 146 18.96 16.83 -15.16
C SER A 146 19.48 16.48 -13.77
N PRO A 147 20.71 15.96 -13.65
CA PRO A 147 21.32 15.68 -12.34
C PRO A 147 21.30 16.91 -11.45
N MET A 148 21.20 16.68 -10.13
CA MET A 148 21.32 17.77 -9.15
C MET A 148 22.70 18.46 -9.24
N SER A 149 22.69 19.78 -9.11
CA SER A 149 23.93 20.54 -8.89
C SER A 149 24.33 20.40 -7.42
N PRO A 150 25.63 20.26 -7.10
CA PRO A 150 26.13 20.26 -5.73
C PRO A 150 25.79 21.53 -4.92
N GLU A 151 25.38 22.58 -5.60
CA GLU A 151 25.03 23.87 -5.00
C GLU A 151 23.56 23.96 -4.55
N GLU A 152 22.76 22.93 -4.85
CA GLU A 152 21.34 22.92 -4.52
C GLU A 152 21.11 22.35 -3.12
N ILE A 153 20.48 23.13 -2.26
CA ILE A 153 20.19 22.78 -0.86
C ILE A 153 18.79 22.18 -0.66
N ILE A 154 17.96 22.18 -1.70
CA ILE A 154 16.62 21.58 -1.67
C ILE A 154 16.69 20.21 -2.34
N PRO A 155 16.31 19.12 -1.65
CA PRO A 155 16.25 17.80 -2.27
C PRO A 155 15.38 17.82 -3.51
N ARG A 156 15.94 17.38 -4.64
CA ARG A 156 15.17 17.17 -5.86
C ARG A 156 14.70 15.73 -5.95
N GLY A 157 13.54 15.53 -6.56
CA GLY A 157 13.18 14.22 -7.05
C GLY A 157 14.25 13.75 -8.03
N GLN A 158 14.84 12.61 -7.75
CA GLN A 158 15.75 11.92 -8.65
C GLN A 158 14.99 10.74 -9.23
N ASP A 159 15.00 10.58 -10.55
CA ASP A 159 14.27 9.48 -11.17
C ASP A 159 15.04 8.18 -11.00
N PHE A 160 14.31 7.14 -10.68
CA PHE A 160 14.81 5.78 -10.69
C PHE A 160 14.04 4.97 -11.75
N ALA A 161 14.73 4.12 -12.48
CA ALA A 161 14.13 3.35 -13.56
C ALA A 161 13.37 2.13 -13.03
N THR A 162 13.79 1.58 -11.89
CA THR A 162 13.18 0.42 -11.22
C THR A 162 13.16 0.63 -9.71
N VAL A 163 12.32 -0.13 -9.03
CA VAL A 163 12.25 -0.13 -7.55
C VAL A 163 13.60 -0.54 -6.93
N GLY A 164 14.25 -1.55 -7.49
CA GLY A 164 15.58 -1.97 -7.05
C GLY A 164 16.64 -0.89 -7.22
N HIS A 165 16.60 -0.12 -8.30
CA HIS A 165 17.52 1.02 -8.48
C HIS A 165 17.34 2.06 -7.35
N LEU A 166 16.13 2.38 -6.94
CA LEU A 166 15.86 3.25 -5.79
C LEU A 166 16.49 2.68 -4.52
N TYR A 167 16.22 1.43 -4.17
CA TYR A 167 16.70 0.83 -2.94
C TYR A 167 18.22 0.66 -2.89
N ARG A 168 18.84 0.24 -3.98
CA ARG A 168 20.30 0.19 -4.06
C ARG A 168 20.95 1.56 -3.96
N SER A 169 20.29 2.60 -4.41
CA SER A 169 20.75 3.98 -4.27
C SER A 169 20.60 4.48 -2.84
N VAL A 170 19.53 4.12 -2.14
CA VAL A 170 19.37 4.34 -0.69
C VAL A 170 20.50 3.64 0.07
N GLU A 171 20.80 2.37 -0.25
CA GLU A 171 21.86 1.62 0.39
C GLU A 171 23.23 2.27 0.21
N ARG A 172 23.58 2.66 -1.04
CA ARG A 172 24.82 3.41 -1.31
C ARG A 172 24.88 4.73 -0.54
N GLY A 173 23.75 5.45 -0.48
CA GLY A 173 23.61 6.68 0.28
C GLY A 173 23.82 6.50 1.78
N LEU A 174 23.28 5.43 2.36
CA LEU A 174 23.51 5.08 3.77
C LEU A 174 25.00 4.81 4.04
N GLY A 175 25.67 4.05 3.17
CA GLY A 175 27.12 3.81 3.26
C GLY A 175 27.93 5.10 3.19
N HIS A 176 27.66 5.94 2.19
CA HIS A 176 28.32 7.24 2.03
C HIS A 176 28.14 8.15 3.25
N LEU A 177 26.91 8.24 3.78
CA LEU A 177 26.65 9.06 4.94
C LEU A 177 27.21 8.47 6.25
N ALA A 178 27.29 7.15 6.38
CA ALA A 178 27.98 6.51 7.51
C ALA A 178 29.48 6.86 7.51
N ASP A 179 30.13 6.85 6.35
CA ASP A 179 31.54 7.26 6.21
C ASP A 179 31.72 8.75 6.49
N LYS A 180 30.80 9.61 5.99
CA LYS A 180 30.88 11.07 6.11
C LYS A 180 30.58 11.58 7.52
N LEU A 181 29.57 11.03 8.17
CA LEU A 181 29.05 11.52 9.45
C LEU A 181 29.53 10.69 10.66
N GLY A 182 29.87 9.43 10.42
CA GLY A 182 30.01 8.38 11.41
C GLY A 182 28.70 7.63 11.64
N ALA A 183 28.77 6.30 11.78
CA ALA A 183 27.59 5.45 11.94
C ALA A 183 26.73 5.87 13.16
N ASP A 184 27.36 6.16 14.28
CA ASP A 184 26.68 6.61 15.52
C ASP A 184 25.89 7.92 15.35
N ARG A 185 26.30 8.75 14.39
CA ARG A 185 25.60 9.99 14.05
C ARG A 185 24.58 9.82 12.96
N LEU A 186 24.67 8.76 12.19
CA LEU A 186 23.69 8.44 11.17
C LEU A 186 22.48 7.71 11.78
N PHE A 187 22.71 6.65 12.54
CA PHE A 187 21.67 5.84 13.18
C PHE A 187 21.38 6.36 14.60
N ILE A 188 20.56 7.40 14.69
CA ILE A 188 20.25 8.12 15.93
C ILE A 188 18.86 7.82 16.50
N GLY A 189 18.02 7.14 15.72
CA GLY A 189 16.66 6.81 16.12
C GLY A 189 16.62 5.58 17.04
N PRO A 190 15.75 5.57 18.04
CA PRO A 190 15.72 4.52 19.04
C PRO A 190 15.06 3.24 18.49
N ALA A 191 15.70 2.09 18.73
CA ALA A 191 15.20 0.78 18.31
C ALA A 191 13.81 0.46 18.88
N PHE A 192 13.48 0.92 20.09
CA PHE A 192 12.19 0.65 20.73
C PHE A 192 11.01 1.35 20.07
N GLN A 193 11.23 2.31 19.18
CA GLN A 193 10.18 2.95 18.36
C GLN A 193 9.94 2.23 17.04
N GLN A 194 10.81 1.31 16.68
CA GLN A 194 10.72 0.55 15.43
C GLN A 194 9.80 -0.66 15.60
N ALA A 195 9.32 -1.18 14.51
CA ALA A 195 8.55 -2.41 14.47
C ALA A 195 9.48 -3.64 14.46
N ASP A 196 9.01 -4.74 15.01
CA ASP A 196 9.72 -6.02 15.07
C ASP A 196 8.79 -7.21 14.78
N GLU A 197 9.36 -8.38 14.66
CA GLU A 197 8.65 -9.63 14.40
C GLU A 197 7.55 -9.93 15.43
N THR A 198 7.76 -9.55 16.69
CA THR A 198 6.81 -9.84 17.77
C THR A 198 5.54 -9.01 17.66
N THR A 199 5.62 -7.87 16.98
CA THR A 199 4.52 -6.93 16.82
C THR A 199 3.57 -7.32 15.69
N PHE A 200 4.12 -7.66 14.52
CA PHE A 200 3.33 -7.92 13.31
C PHE A 200 3.39 -9.37 12.84
N GLY A 201 4.21 -10.23 13.48
CA GLY A 201 4.34 -11.62 13.10
C GLY A 201 5.15 -11.87 11.83
N TRP A 202 5.95 -10.90 11.38
CA TRP A 202 6.85 -11.02 10.24
C TRP A 202 8.29 -11.27 10.70
N PRO A 203 8.86 -12.48 10.46
CA PRO A 203 10.19 -12.86 10.97
C PRO A 203 11.33 -11.96 10.50
N ASP A 204 11.17 -11.37 9.30
CA ASP A 204 12.19 -10.51 8.70
C ASP A 204 12.12 -9.04 9.17
N LEU A 205 11.09 -8.68 9.94
CA LEU A 205 10.92 -7.31 10.44
C LEU A 205 11.74 -7.13 11.72
N LEU A 206 12.92 -6.56 11.56
CA LEU A 206 13.85 -6.32 12.66
C LEU A 206 14.12 -4.83 12.86
N PRO A 207 14.34 -4.36 14.10
CA PRO A 207 14.82 -3.03 14.35
C PRO A 207 16.18 -2.78 13.69
N ILE A 208 16.36 -1.61 13.10
CA ILE A 208 17.55 -1.18 12.37
C ILE A 208 18.33 -0.20 13.25
N THR A 209 19.57 -0.55 13.61
CA THR A 209 20.41 0.24 14.51
C THR A 209 21.78 0.56 13.92
N ASP A 210 22.10 -0.04 12.78
CA ASP A 210 23.39 0.08 12.12
C ASP A 210 23.28 -0.13 10.61
N LEU A 211 24.37 0.09 9.90
CA LEU A 211 24.44 -0.06 8.45
C LEU A 211 24.17 -1.52 8.01
N ALA A 212 24.65 -2.51 8.75
CA ALA A 212 24.44 -3.91 8.41
C ALA A 212 22.95 -4.30 8.51
N GLY A 213 22.25 -3.78 9.53
CA GLY A 213 20.80 -3.94 9.66
C GLY A 213 20.03 -3.27 8.52
N ALA A 214 20.45 -2.07 8.14
CA ALA A 214 19.86 -1.34 7.01
C ALA A 214 20.06 -2.08 5.68
N SER A 215 21.28 -2.55 5.38
CA SER A 215 21.56 -3.35 4.19
C SER A 215 20.73 -4.63 4.14
N ARG A 216 20.62 -5.38 5.24
CA ARG A 216 19.78 -6.60 5.28
C ARG A 216 18.30 -6.31 4.99
N ALA A 217 17.75 -5.21 5.51
CA ALA A 217 16.38 -4.81 5.23
C ALA A 217 16.19 -4.47 3.73
N ILE A 218 17.12 -3.72 3.15
CA ILE A 218 17.08 -3.34 1.73
C ILE A 218 17.26 -4.59 0.84
N GLU A 219 18.23 -5.46 1.15
CA GLU A 219 18.42 -6.73 0.42
C GLU A 219 17.12 -7.55 0.43
N ARG A 220 16.44 -7.64 1.58
CA ARG A 220 15.18 -8.38 1.68
C ARG A 220 14.08 -7.80 0.80
N ILE A 221 13.92 -6.48 0.77
CA ILE A 221 12.96 -5.80 -0.11
C ILE A 221 13.27 -6.13 -1.58
N VAL A 222 14.52 -5.94 -1.99
CA VAL A 222 14.93 -6.17 -3.39
C VAL A 222 14.80 -7.64 -3.79
N GLU A 223 15.18 -8.58 -2.93
CA GLU A 223 15.04 -10.02 -3.21
C GLU A 223 13.58 -10.46 -3.34
N GLN A 224 12.67 -9.91 -2.54
CA GLN A 224 11.25 -10.23 -2.64
C GLN A 224 10.59 -9.59 -3.86
N GLY A 225 10.93 -8.35 -4.21
CA GLY A 225 10.39 -7.65 -5.38
C GLY A 225 10.94 -8.20 -6.69
N GLU A 226 12.22 -8.02 -6.91
CA GLU A 226 12.89 -8.31 -8.18
C GLU A 226 13.46 -9.73 -8.29
N GLY A 227 13.82 -10.33 -7.14
CA GLY A 227 14.54 -11.61 -7.08
C GLY A 227 16.05 -11.50 -7.17
N ALA A 228 16.74 -12.60 -6.83
CA ALA A 228 18.16 -12.74 -7.07
C ALA A 228 18.45 -12.77 -8.59
N ARG A 229 19.61 -12.26 -9.01
CA ARG A 229 19.99 -12.25 -10.43
C ARG A 229 19.87 -13.65 -11.05
N GLY A 230 18.94 -13.79 -11.99
CA GLY A 230 18.70 -15.02 -12.74
C GLY A 230 17.69 -15.99 -12.11
N ASP A 231 17.15 -15.69 -10.93
CA ASP A 231 16.07 -16.48 -10.29
C ASP A 231 14.94 -15.57 -9.82
N TRP A 232 14.03 -15.27 -10.72
CA TRP A 232 12.91 -14.34 -10.48
C TRP A 232 11.59 -15.07 -10.16
N ALA A 233 11.56 -16.41 -10.27
CA ALA A 233 10.30 -17.16 -10.24
C ALA A 233 9.53 -17.01 -8.91
N THR A 234 10.23 -16.82 -7.81
CA THR A 234 9.65 -16.67 -6.46
C THR A 234 9.43 -15.20 -6.05
N ALA A 235 10.04 -14.26 -6.76
CA ALA A 235 9.88 -12.83 -6.54
C ALA A 235 8.53 -12.31 -7.05
N HIS A 236 8.16 -11.09 -6.67
CA HIS A 236 6.90 -10.45 -7.12
C HIS A 236 6.81 -10.44 -8.64
N TYR A 237 7.89 -10.02 -9.31
CA TYR A 237 7.98 -10.01 -10.77
C TYR A 237 7.59 -11.36 -11.39
N GLY A 238 8.25 -12.45 -10.98
CA GLY A 238 8.00 -13.78 -11.55
C GLY A 238 6.62 -14.32 -11.20
N ARG A 239 6.13 -14.02 -9.99
CA ARG A 239 4.79 -14.43 -9.54
C ARG A 239 3.69 -13.72 -10.33
N PHE A 240 3.82 -12.40 -10.60
CA PHE A 240 2.88 -11.68 -11.46
C PHE A 240 2.97 -12.12 -12.91
N LEU A 241 4.17 -12.40 -13.43
CA LEU A 241 4.36 -12.92 -14.77
C LEU A 241 3.65 -14.28 -14.94
N ALA A 242 3.81 -15.17 -13.98
CA ALA A 242 3.12 -16.47 -14.01
C ALA A 242 1.59 -16.33 -13.97
N VAL A 243 1.05 -15.39 -13.20
CA VAL A 243 -0.40 -15.08 -13.18
C VAL A 243 -0.85 -14.52 -14.53
N LEU A 244 -0.06 -13.64 -15.14
CA LEU A 244 -0.37 -13.05 -16.45
C LEU A 244 -0.39 -14.10 -17.56
N GLU A 245 0.58 -15.02 -17.58
CA GLU A 245 0.66 -16.10 -18.54
C GLU A 245 -0.52 -17.09 -18.39
N ASP A 246 -0.84 -17.48 -17.14
CA ASP A 246 -1.98 -18.35 -16.83
C ASP A 246 -3.32 -17.69 -17.23
N TYR A 247 -3.50 -16.39 -16.92
CA TYR A 247 -4.65 -15.61 -17.33
C TYR A 247 -4.81 -15.56 -18.86
N ARG A 248 -3.72 -15.31 -19.60
CA ARG A 248 -3.74 -15.29 -21.07
C ARG A 248 -4.12 -16.63 -21.67
N ALA A 249 -3.56 -17.71 -21.15
CA ALA A 249 -3.90 -19.06 -21.60
C ALA A 249 -5.39 -19.37 -21.37
N MET A 250 -5.96 -18.97 -20.23
CA MET A 250 -7.39 -19.15 -19.97
C MET A 250 -8.28 -18.29 -20.88
N ARG A 251 -7.87 -17.05 -21.19
CA ARG A 251 -8.57 -16.17 -22.13
C ARG A 251 -8.52 -16.68 -23.57
N GLU A 252 -7.40 -17.27 -23.97
CA GLU A 252 -7.27 -17.90 -25.30
C GLU A 252 -8.17 -19.14 -25.42
N ALA A 253 -8.22 -19.96 -24.37
CA ALA A 253 -9.07 -21.16 -24.33
C ALA A 253 -10.57 -20.81 -24.22
N ASP A 254 -10.92 -19.70 -23.59
CA ASP A 254 -12.29 -19.23 -23.41
C ASP A 254 -12.36 -17.69 -23.53
N PRO A 255 -12.66 -17.15 -24.72
CA PRO A 255 -12.79 -15.70 -24.92
C PRO A 255 -13.87 -15.02 -24.06
N GLY A 256 -14.84 -15.79 -23.55
CA GLY A 256 -15.87 -15.31 -22.62
C GLY A 256 -15.46 -15.33 -21.13
N PHE A 257 -14.24 -15.74 -20.83
CA PHE A 257 -13.74 -15.80 -19.45
C PHE A 257 -13.56 -14.39 -18.85
N GLU A 258 -14.33 -14.10 -17.82
CA GLU A 258 -14.32 -12.82 -17.09
C GLU A 258 -14.17 -13.07 -15.58
N PRO A 259 -12.93 -13.19 -15.08
CA PRO A 259 -12.66 -13.55 -13.69
C PRO A 259 -12.92 -12.42 -12.68
N ALA A 260 -13.03 -11.18 -13.15
CA ALA A 260 -13.22 -10.00 -12.31
C ALA A 260 -14.62 -9.38 -12.47
N HIS A 261 -15.07 -8.71 -11.45
CA HIS A 261 -16.21 -7.80 -11.55
C HIS A 261 -15.85 -6.60 -12.45
N PRO A 262 -16.80 -5.99 -13.14
CA PRO A 262 -16.59 -4.82 -14.00
C PRO A 262 -16.39 -3.55 -13.16
N VAL A 263 -15.35 -3.54 -12.35
CA VAL A 263 -15.07 -2.50 -11.35
C VAL A 263 -14.52 -1.25 -12.01
N ALA A 264 -15.07 -0.09 -11.66
CA ALA A 264 -14.49 1.21 -11.95
C ALA A 264 -13.79 1.78 -10.71
N ALA A 265 -12.74 2.59 -10.92
CA ALA A 265 -12.13 3.38 -9.86
C ALA A 265 -13.06 4.57 -9.48
N ALA A 266 -14.26 4.20 -9.00
CA ALA A 266 -15.33 5.15 -8.71
C ALA A 266 -15.12 5.84 -7.36
N ALA A 267 -15.41 7.13 -7.30
CA ALA A 267 -15.26 7.95 -6.10
C ALA A 267 -16.62 8.36 -5.51
N VAL A 268 -16.68 8.53 -4.19
CA VAL A 268 -17.86 9.12 -3.54
C VAL A 268 -17.90 10.62 -3.77
N ARG A 269 -16.73 11.25 -3.77
CA ARG A 269 -16.56 12.69 -4.00
C ARG A 269 -15.22 12.97 -4.67
N GLY A 270 -15.12 14.10 -5.37
CA GLY A 270 -13.84 14.60 -5.88
C GLY A 270 -12.89 14.93 -4.73
N VAL A 271 -11.60 14.83 -5.00
CA VAL A 271 -10.53 15.28 -4.10
C VAL A 271 -9.76 16.40 -4.78
N GLU A 272 -9.10 17.25 -3.98
CA GLU A 272 -8.40 18.41 -4.50
C GLU A 272 -7.40 18.03 -5.61
N GLY A 273 -7.60 18.59 -6.80
CA GLY A 273 -6.73 18.38 -7.96
C GLY A 273 -7.02 17.11 -8.76
N ILE A 274 -8.02 16.32 -8.38
CA ILE A 274 -8.42 15.10 -9.11
C ILE A 274 -9.93 15.07 -9.25
N GLU A 275 -10.39 15.10 -10.51
CA GLU A 275 -11.78 14.85 -10.87
C GLU A 275 -11.91 13.35 -11.21
N PRO A 276 -12.72 12.58 -10.50
CA PRO A 276 -12.94 11.17 -10.82
C PRO A 276 -13.68 11.00 -12.15
N ASP A 277 -13.28 10.00 -12.92
CA ASP A 277 -13.99 9.64 -14.16
C ASP A 277 -15.42 9.12 -13.87
N VAL A 278 -15.60 8.48 -12.71
CA VAL A 278 -16.86 7.86 -12.30
C VAL A 278 -17.17 8.21 -10.85
N TYR A 279 -18.39 8.68 -10.59
CA TYR A 279 -18.91 8.88 -9.25
C TYR A 279 -19.86 7.77 -8.83
N ILE A 280 -19.78 7.38 -7.56
CA ILE A 280 -20.76 6.46 -6.95
C ILE A 280 -22.04 7.24 -6.66
N SER A 281 -23.08 6.97 -7.44
CA SER A 281 -24.40 7.62 -7.29
C SER A 281 -25.41 6.74 -6.55
N ASP A 282 -25.14 5.43 -6.37
CA ASP A 282 -25.94 4.57 -5.49
C ASP A 282 -25.68 4.90 -4.02
N PRO A 283 -26.71 5.28 -3.22
CA PRO A 283 -26.50 5.76 -1.85
C PRO A 283 -25.95 4.70 -0.91
N ALA A 284 -26.35 3.43 -1.08
CA ALA A 284 -25.91 2.35 -0.21
C ALA A 284 -24.46 1.96 -0.49
N THR A 285 -24.08 1.90 -1.76
CA THR A 285 -22.68 1.71 -2.19
C THR A 285 -21.81 2.88 -1.75
N GLY A 286 -22.31 4.12 -1.89
CA GLY A 286 -21.65 5.32 -1.41
C GLY A 286 -21.34 5.25 0.08
N GLY A 287 -22.32 4.86 0.89
CA GLY A 287 -22.14 4.66 2.34
C GLY A 287 -21.09 3.58 2.67
N CYS A 288 -21.07 2.46 1.95
CA CYS A 288 -20.04 1.43 2.13
C CYS A 288 -18.65 1.95 1.75
N SER A 289 -18.54 2.76 0.69
CA SER A 289 -17.28 3.36 0.26
C SER A 289 -16.78 4.41 1.26
N GLU A 290 -17.66 5.25 1.80
CA GLU A 290 -17.31 6.19 2.87
C GLU A 290 -16.81 5.47 4.13
N LEU A 291 -17.48 4.37 4.52
CA LEU A 291 -17.04 3.53 5.64
C LEU A 291 -15.64 2.95 5.38
N PHE A 292 -15.41 2.37 4.20
CA PHE A 292 -14.10 1.83 3.81
C PHE A 292 -13.00 2.89 3.94
N ASN A 293 -13.23 4.08 3.36
CA ASN A 293 -12.25 5.17 3.37
C ASN A 293 -11.98 5.71 4.78
N ALA A 294 -13.02 5.81 5.61
CA ALA A 294 -12.87 6.28 7.00
C ALA A 294 -12.13 5.27 7.89
N VAL A 295 -12.37 3.96 7.70
CA VAL A 295 -11.61 2.90 8.38
C VAL A 295 -10.15 2.90 7.91
N TYR A 296 -9.91 3.09 6.62
CA TYR A 296 -8.56 3.17 6.06
C TYR A 296 -7.78 4.38 6.60
N GLU A 297 -8.41 5.55 6.66
CA GLU A 297 -7.82 6.75 7.28
C GLU A 297 -7.45 6.50 8.75
N LEU A 298 -8.37 5.93 9.53
CA LEU A 298 -8.14 5.63 10.94
C LEU A 298 -7.00 4.63 11.14
N LEU A 299 -6.92 3.59 10.29
CA LEU A 299 -5.81 2.65 10.26
C LEU A 299 -4.47 3.38 10.07
N LEU A 300 -4.37 4.28 9.10
CA LEU A 300 -3.14 5.04 8.84
C LEU A 300 -2.76 5.93 10.03
N GLN A 301 -3.73 6.55 10.70
CA GLN A 301 -3.48 7.35 11.91
C GLN A 301 -2.96 6.48 13.06
N MET A 302 -3.49 5.27 13.25
CA MET A 302 -3.03 4.32 14.26
C MET A 302 -1.60 3.85 13.97
N ILE A 303 -1.28 3.54 12.72
CA ILE A 303 0.07 3.16 12.30
C ILE A 303 1.05 4.33 12.43
N ALA A 304 0.65 5.54 12.03
CA ALA A 304 1.45 6.75 12.23
C ALA A 304 1.78 6.96 13.72
N ARG A 305 0.80 6.76 14.61
CA ARG A 305 1.01 6.83 16.05
C ARG A 305 1.98 5.77 16.53
N TYR A 306 1.85 4.53 16.05
CA TYR A 306 2.72 3.41 16.41
C TYR A 306 4.20 3.73 16.14
N PHE A 307 4.54 4.31 15.00
CA PHE A 307 5.92 4.63 14.60
C PHE A 307 6.43 5.98 15.11
N ALA A 308 5.54 6.96 15.38
CA ALA A 308 5.96 8.33 15.69
C ALA A 308 6.29 8.56 17.16
N PHE A 309 5.66 7.84 18.10
CA PHE A 309 5.73 8.15 19.51
C PHE A 309 6.09 6.93 20.35
N GLY A 310 7.06 7.11 21.23
CA GLY A 310 7.58 6.06 22.11
C GLY A 310 7.09 6.15 23.55
N HIS A 311 5.93 6.75 23.79
CA HIS A 311 5.37 6.88 25.14
C HIS A 311 4.49 5.71 25.55
N GLU A 312 4.07 4.89 24.60
CA GLU A 312 3.37 3.64 24.84
C GLU A 312 4.30 2.58 25.43
N THR A 313 3.81 1.85 26.41
CA THR A 313 4.49 0.64 26.87
C THR A 313 4.54 -0.43 25.76
N PRO A 314 5.43 -1.42 25.79
CA PRO A 314 5.45 -2.50 24.80
C PRO A 314 4.09 -3.18 24.64
N GLY A 315 3.37 -3.44 25.75
CA GLY A 315 2.02 -4.01 25.69
C GLY A 315 0.99 -3.10 25.02
N GLN A 316 1.05 -1.79 25.25
CA GLN A 316 0.19 -0.81 24.56
C GLN A 316 0.49 -0.75 23.07
N ARG A 317 1.76 -0.73 22.67
CA ARG A 317 2.17 -0.79 21.27
C ARG A 317 1.63 -2.04 20.58
N GLN A 318 1.72 -3.20 21.24
CA GLN A 318 1.17 -4.45 20.72
C GLN A 318 -0.35 -4.37 20.53
N VAL A 319 -1.08 -3.79 21.49
CA VAL A 319 -2.54 -3.59 21.35
C VAL A 319 -2.88 -2.69 20.15
N LEU A 320 -2.13 -1.60 19.98
CA LEU A 320 -2.31 -0.68 18.85
C LEU A 320 -2.05 -1.35 17.51
N ALA A 321 -0.95 -2.12 17.41
CA ALA A 321 -0.60 -2.87 16.21
C ALA A 321 -1.64 -3.96 15.89
N HIS A 322 -2.05 -4.74 16.89
CA HIS A 322 -3.09 -5.76 16.71
C HIS A 322 -4.45 -5.14 16.31
N ALA A 323 -4.79 -3.98 16.83
CA ALA A 323 -5.98 -3.26 16.41
C ALA A 323 -5.88 -2.84 14.94
N ALA A 324 -4.74 -2.27 14.54
CA ALA A 324 -4.49 -1.87 13.15
C ALA A 324 -4.57 -3.08 12.19
N VAL A 325 -3.88 -4.17 12.50
CA VAL A 325 -3.94 -5.42 11.70
C VAL A 325 -5.37 -5.99 11.69
N GLY A 326 -6.05 -5.95 12.84
CA GLY A 326 -7.47 -6.35 12.95
C GLY A 326 -8.36 -5.59 11.98
N LEU A 327 -8.19 -4.28 11.83
CA LEU A 327 -8.95 -3.46 10.88
C LEU A 327 -8.69 -3.87 9.42
N MET A 328 -7.47 -4.25 9.05
CA MET A 328 -7.15 -4.73 7.70
C MET A 328 -7.98 -5.97 7.32
N PHE A 329 -8.02 -6.97 8.23
CA PHE A 329 -8.66 -8.26 7.93
C PHE A 329 -10.15 -8.30 8.25
N GLN A 330 -10.61 -7.59 9.28
CA GLN A 330 -12.00 -7.67 9.76
C GLN A 330 -12.89 -6.54 9.22
N ALA A 331 -12.32 -5.49 8.65
CA ALA A 331 -13.08 -4.39 8.09
C ALA A 331 -12.69 -4.08 6.63
N LEU A 332 -11.44 -3.70 6.35
CA LEU A 332 -11.06 -3.25 5.00
C LEU A 332 -11.17 -4.35 3.95
N LYS A 333 -10.64 -5.55 4.23
CA LYS A 333 -10.72 -6.67 3.27
C LYS A 333 -12.17 -7.07 2.97
N PRO A 334 -13.07 -7.31 3.95
CA PRO A 334 -14.47 -7.61 3.67
C PRO A 334 -15.19 -6.49 2.92
N LEU A 335 -14.98 -5.23 3.30
CA LEU A 335 -15.58 -4.09 2.60
C LEU A 335 -15.04 -3.92 1.18
N GLY A 336 -13.75 -4.15 0.95
CA GLY A 336 -13.14 -4.09 -0.39
C GLY A 336 -13.73 -5.12 -1.33
N LEU A 337 -13.89 -6.37 -0.87
CA LEU A 337 -14.55 -7.43 -1.62
C LEU A 337 -16.04 -7.13 -1.87
N LEU A 338 -16.73 -6.57 -0.88
CA LEU A 338 -18.14 -6.17 -1.01
C LEU A 338 -18.29 -5.05 -2.05
N LEU A 339 -17.50 -3.99 -1.97
CA LEU A 339 -17.55 -2.86 -2.90
C LEU A 339 -17.36 -3.28 -4.35
N ALA A 340 -16.46 -4.24 -4.61
CA ALA A 340 -16.26 -4.78 -5.96
C ALA A 340 -17.51 -5.47 -6.55
N ALA A 341 -18.46 -5.87 -5.74
CA ALA A 341 -19.72 -6.48 -6.16
C ALA A 341 -20.92 -5.50 -6.14
N LEU A 342 -20.77 -4.30 -5.58
CA LEU A 342 -21.85 -3.33 -5.45
C LEU A 342 -21.92 -2.39 -6.66
N PRO A 343 -23.13 -2.01 -7.14
CA PRO A 343 -23.27 -1.15 -8.32
C PRO A 343 -22.79 0.28 -8.03
N VAL A 344 -22.20 0.92 -9.01
CA VAL A 344 -21.86 2.35 -8.95
C VAL A 344 -23.11 3.22 -8.89
N GLY A 345 -24.14 2.86 -9.65
CA GLY A 345 -25.40 3.56 -9.73
C GLY A 345 -26.02 3.54 -11.13
N PRO A 346 -27.20 4.13 -11.30
CA PRO A 346 -27.98 4.02 -12.53
C PRO A 346 -27.32 4.66 -13.75
N ASP A 347 -26.44 5.64 -13.58
CA ASP A 347 -25.75 6.31 -14.68
C ASP A 347 -24.69 5.42 -15.35
N HIS A 348 -24.28 4.35 -14.67
CA HIS A 348 -23.27 3.39 -15.14
C HIS A 348 -23.79 1.95 -14.99
N PRO A 349 -24.82 1.55 -15.77
CA PRO A 349 -25.44 0.24 -15.63
C PRO A 349 -24.43 -0.90 -15.89
N GLY A 350 -24.37 -1.87 -14.99
CA GLY A 350 -23.46 -3.00 -15.08
C GLY A 350 -22.04 -2.73 -14.58
N VAL A 351 -21.70 -1.52 -14.17
CA VAL A 351 -20.42 -1.16 -13.56
C VAL A 351 -20.53 -1.26 -12.04
N THR A 352 -19.53 -1.84 -11.41
CA THR A 352 -19.42 -1.94 -9.96
C THR A 352 -18.37 -0.98 -9.39
N ALA A 353 -18.48 -0.68 -8.12
CA ALA A 353 -17.53 0.16 -7.40
C ALA A 353 -16.24 -0.62 -7.10
N GLY A 354 -15.36 -0.06 -6.32
CA GLY A 354 -14.14 -0.71 -5.83
C GLY A 354 -13.67 -0.04 -4.56
N ALA A 355 -12.70 -0.65 -3.92
CA ALA A 355 -11.99 -0.08 -2.77
C ALA A 355 -11.12 1.08 -3.24
N ASN A 356 -11.66 2.29 -3.32
CA ASN A 356 -10.99 3.42 -3.97
C ASN A 356 -9.88 4.08 -3.13
N PHE A 357 -9.68 3.65 -1.89
CA PHE A 357 -8.63 4.13 -0.98
C PHE A 357 -8.54 5.66 -0.90
N GLN A 358 -9.66 6.37 -1.05
CA GLN A 358 -9.67 7.82 -0.94
C GLN A 358 -9.39 8.27 0.50
N LEU A 359 -8.54 9.27 0.62
CA LEU A 359 -8.34 10.00 1.87
C LEU A 359 -9.06 11.33 1.75
N PRO A 360 -10.20 11.53 2.44
CA PRO A 360 -11.02 12.73 2.30
C PRO A 360 -10.28 14.01 2.74
N TYR A 361 -9.27 13.83 3.57
CA TYR A 361 -8.38 14.90 4.02
C TYR A 361 -6.93 14.49 3.79
N ARG A 362 -6.01 15.45 3.68
CA ARG A 362 -4.57 15.18 3.78
C ARG A 362 -4.27 14.75 5.21
N ALA A 363 -4.49 13.47 5.48
CA ALA A 363 -4.48 12.89 6.81
C ALA A 363 -3.06 12.67 7.34
N SER A 364 -2.30 13.74 7.52
CA SER A 364 -1.02 13.70 8.22
C SER A 364 -1.17 14.03 9.72
N PHE A 365 -2.31 13.66 10.33
CA PHE A 365 -2.55 13.95 11.73
C PHE A 365 -1.80 12.99 12.64
N LEU A 366 -0.62 13.41 13.07
CA LEU A 366 0.02 12.82 14.22
C LEU A 366 -0.69 13.36 15.47
N LEU A 367 -1.31 12.48 16.24
CA LEU A 367 -1.93 12.83 17.52
C LEU A 367 -0.86 12.68 18.62
N PRO A 368 -0.24 13.79 19.08
CA PRO A 368 0.96 13.71 19.92
C PRO A 368 0.68 13.28 21.35
N HIS A 369 -0.49 13.60 21.88
CA HIS A 369 -0.87 13.24 23.25
C HIS A 369 -1.42 11.83 23.30
N ARG A 370 -0.73 10.94 24.03
CA ARG A 370 -1.05 9.51 24.11
C ARG A 370 -2.52 9.25 24.44
N ARG A 371 -3.00 9.72 25.59
CA ARG A 371 -4.37 9.54 26.03
C ARG A 371 -5.39 10.07 25.03
N SER A 372 -5.16 11.29 24.51
CA SER A 372 -6.06 11.89 23.52
C SER A 372 -6.11 11.08 22.22
N ALA A 373 -4.97 10.53 21.75
CA ALA A 373 -4.92 9.69 20.57
C ALA A 373 -5.75 8.42 20.77
N TRP A 374 -5.54 7.70 21.86
CA TRP A 374 -6.25 6.46 22.15
C TRP A 374 -7.76 6.68 22.33
N LEU A 375 -8.15 7.75 23.04
CA LEU A 375 -9.55 8.14 23.19
C LEU A 375 -10.18 8.40 21.82
N ARG A 376 -9.55 9.21 20.99
CA ARG A 376 -10.07 9.52 19.64
C ARG A 376 -10.16 8.30 18.72
N PHE A 377 -9.20 7.38 18.82
CA PHE A 377 -9.30 6.12 18.06
C PHE A 377 -10.49 5.29 18.52
N ALA A 378 -10.69 5.16 19.83
CA ALA A 378 -11.83 4.41 20.38
C ALA A 378 -13.18 5.06 20.02
N GLU A 379 -13.31 6.38 20.19
CA GLU A 379 -14.51 7.14 19.81
C GLU A 379 -14.81 7.00 18.31
N ARG A 380 -13.78 7.16 17.46
CA ARG A 380 -13.96 7.05 16.02
C ARG A 380 -14.37 5.65 15.57
N LEU A 381 -13.80 4.61 16.16
CA LEU A 381 -14.21 3.23 15.91
C LEU A 381 -15.68 2.98 16.31
N ASP A 382 -16.12 3.53 17.44
CA ASP A 382 -17.52 3.41 17.88
C ASP A 382 -18.48 4.15 16.94
N GLU A 383 -18.13 5.37 16.51
CA GLU A 383 -18.87 6.11 15.49
C GLU A 383 -18.99 5.33 14.17
N LEU A 384 -17.87 4.73 13.70
CA LEU A 384 -17.87 3.94 12.47
C LEU A 384 -18.65 2.63 12.63
N ALA A 385 -18.64 2.01 13.81
CA ALA A 385 -19.48 0.85 14.12
C ALA A 385 -20.97 1.20 14.05
N ALA A 386 -21.35 2.32 14.65
CA ALA A 386 -22.74 2.82 14.60
C ALA A 386 -23.15 3.19 13.17
N TYR A 387 -22.26 3.83 12.40
CA TYR A 387 -22.49 4.14 10.99
C TYR A 387 -22.71 2.87 10.17
N ALA A 388 -21.84 1.87 10.33
CA ALA A 388 -21.95 0.57 9.66
C ALA A 388 -23.28 -0.14 9.99
N ALA A 389 -23.72 -0.11 11.24
CA ALA A 389 -25.00 -0.69 11.65
C ALA A 389 -26.21 -0.06 10.95
N GLY A 390 -26.10 1.18 10.49
CA GLY A 390 -27.14 1.90 9.74
C GLY A 390 -27.11 1.65 8.22
N LEU A 391 -26.12 0.95 7.70
CA LEU A 391 -26.01 0.68 6.27
C LEU A 391 -26.82 -0.54 5.86
N HIS A 392 -27.52 -0.42 4.74
CA HIS A 392 -28.36 -1.48 4.16
C HIS A 392 -28.05 -1.66 2.66
N PRO A 393 -26.86 -2.21 2.31
CA PRO A 393 -26.51 -2.45 0.92
C PRO A 393 -27.42 -3.53 0.30
N PRO A 394 -27.60 -3.54 -1.04
CA PRO A 394 -28.45 -4.51 -1.72
C PRO A 394 -27.93 -5.95 -1.62
N ALA A 395 -26.65 -6.11 -1.32
CA ALA A 395 -25.99 -7.38 -1.04
C ALA A 395 -24.95 -7.20 0.10
N GLY A 396 -24.63 -8.27 0.85
CA GLY A 396 -23.59 -8.24 1.89
C GLY A 396 -23.99 -7.52 3.18
N ALA A 397 -25.27 -7.51 3.55
CA ALA A 397 -25.72 -6.97 4.83
C ALA A 397 -25.07 -7.69 6.03
N ASP A 398 -24.79 -8.98 5.91
CA ASP A 398 -24.04 -9.78 6.88
C ASP A 398 -22.57 -9.34 7.00
N VAL A 399 -21.94 -8.96 5.89
CA VAL A 399 -20.58 -8.41 5.86
C VAL A 399 -20.53 -7.09 6.65
N VAL A 400 -21.45 -6.18 6.36
CA VAL A 400 -21.51 -4.87 7.04
C VAL A 400 -21.81 -5.03 8.52
N ALA A 401 -22.69 -5.97 8.90
CA ALA A 401 -22.97 -6.28 10.31
C ALA A 401 -21.74 -6.85 11.03
N ALA A 402 -20.97 -7.74 10.37
CA ALA A 402 -19.73 -8.27 10.92
C ALA A 402 -18.67 -7.17 11.09
N VAL A 403 -18.54 -6.26 10.12
CA VAL A 403 -17.65 -5.10 10.20
C VAL A 403 -18.05 -4.18 11.36
N SER A 404 -19.35 -3.86 11.51
CA SER A 404 -19.85 -3.07 12.65
C SER A 404 -19.45 -3.70 13.98
N SER A 405 -19.66 -5.01 14.13
CA SER A 405 -19.27 -5.75 15.34
C SER A 405 -17.75 -5.69 15.61
N ALA A 406 -16.93 -5.89 14.59
CA ALA A 406 -15.47 -5.85 14.71
C ALA A 406 -14.95 -4.45 15.12
N LEU A 407 -15.52 -3.40 14.54
CA LEU A 407 -15.20 -2.01 14.90
C LEU A 407 -15.57 -1.71 16.35
N GLY A 408 -16.77 -2.07 16.81
CA GLY A 408 -17.22 -1.87 18.19
C GLY A 408 -16.40 -2.66 19.21
N GLN A 409 -16.00 -3.90 18.88
CA GLN A 409 -15.11 -4.70 19.73
C GLN A 409 -13.72 -4.06 19.84
N THR A 410 -13.20 -3.53 18.74
CA THR A 410 -11.90 -2.84 18.72
C THR A 410 -11.98 -1.53 19.51
N ALA A 411 -13.08 -0.75 19.36
CA ALA A 411 -13.35 0.45 20.14
C ALA A 411 -13.33 0.16 21.65
N SER A 412 -14.10 -0.85 22.08
CA SER A 412 -14.18 -1.27 23.48
C SER A 412 -12.82 -1.70 24.04
N ARG A 413 -12.03 -2.42 23.23
CA ARG A 413 -10.66 -2.83 23.61
C ARG A 413 -9.75 -1.63 23.81
N LEU A 414 -9.74 -0.67 22.89
CA LEU A 414 -8.91 0.54 23.03
C LEU A 414 -9.40 1.41 24.20
N MET A 415 -10.70 1.56 24.38
CA MET A 415 -11.27 2.33 25.48
C MET A 415 -10.82 1.81 26.85
N ALA A 416 -10.72 0.49 27.05
CA ALA A 416 -10.21 -0.11 28.28
C ALA A 416 -8.76 0.30 28.63
N TYR A 417 -7.98 0.75 27.63
CA TYR A 417 -6.62 1.25 27.86
C TYR A 417 -6.54 2.76 28.04
N VAL A 418 -7.56 3.54 27.68
CA VAL A 418 -7.54 5.01 27.76
C VAL A 418 -7.26 5.52 29.18
N GLU A 419 -7.76 4.82 30.20
CA GLU A 419 -7.54 5.20 31.60
C GLU A 419 -6.13 4.87 32.09
N THR A 420 -5.43 3.97 31.40
CA THR A 420 -4.08 3.51 31.76
C THR A 420 -2.98 4.15 30.89
N VAL A 421 -3.37 4.96 29.93
CA VAL A 421 -2.48 5.57 28.90
C VAL A 421 -1.97 6.98 29.28
#